data_ae57d176faf6485d8dffbe948556034a
#
_entry.id   ae57d176faf6485d8dffbe948556034a
#
_cell.length_a   1.000
_cell.length_b   1.000
_cell.length_c   1.000
_cell.angle_alpha   90.00
_cell.angle_beta   90.00
_cell.angle_gamma   90.00
#
_symmetry.space_group_name_H-M   'P 1'
#
loop_
_entity.id
_entity.type
_entity.pdbx_description
1 polymer ?
#
loop_
_entity_poly.entity_id
_entity_poly.type
_entity_poly.pdbx_seq_one_letter_code
_entity_poly.pdbx_strand_id
1 'polypeptide(L)'
;MQQIFSNTTLTVNQLIEKIDTGELGLPELQRPFVWKDSKVRDLFDSMMCGYPIGYLMLWECPTLEKKKTIGTDTHNYESPKQVIIDGQQRLTSLYAVMKGKKVINSKYDEKAIVISYCPLKNKFEVGYQATKKDPEWIYNISEVFTTTNITKLIINFTKKLAEYRTSKGEALSDEEQDLISESITALSNLKQHTLPVFDIKANAEEEDVSEIFVRVNSGGVALKQNDFILTLLSLYWDEGRKEIEQFSMESTYPSKDKICLLYTSPSP
;
A
#
# COMPACT_ATOMS: atom_id res chain seq x y z
N MET A 1 -8.25 -24.12 -25.60
CA MET A 1 -8.16 -23.62 -24.22
C MET A 1 -8.59 -22.16 -24.22
N GLN A 2 -9.55 -21.81 -23.42
CA GLN A 2 -9.94 -20.41 -23.26
C GLN A 2 -8.92 -19.71 -22.36
N GLN A 3 -8.47 -18.53 -22.74
CA GLN A 3 -7.50 -17.79 -21.95
C GLN A 3 -8.19 -17.25 -20.70
N ILE A 4 -7.73 -17.67 -19.52
CA ILE A 4 -8.31 -17.30 -18.22
C ILE A 4 -7.59 -16.12 -17.54
N PHE A 5 -6.51 -15.60 -18.13
CA PHE A 5 -5.81 -14.43 -17.63
C PHE A 5 -5.29 -13.54 -18.75
N SER A 6 -4.99 -12.31 -18.44
CA SER A 6 -4.29 -11.35 -19.30
C SER A 6 -3.25 -10.56 -18.50
N ASN A 7 -2.20 -10.11 -19.20
CA ASN A 7 -1.21 -9.23 -18.63
C ASN A 7 -1.52 -7.80 -19.04
N THR A 8 -1.59 -6.92 -18.07
CA THR A 8 -1.81 -5.49 -18.26
C THR A 8 -0.78 -4.69 -17.46
N THR A 9 -0.73 -3.40 -17.66
CA THR A 9 0.11 -2.49 -16.88
C THR A 9 -0.75 -1.33 -16.45
N LEU A 10 -0.78 -1.05 -15.15
CA LEU A 10 -1.52 0.07 -14.57
C LEU A 10 -0.57 0.99 -13.83
N THR A 11 -0.84 2.30 -13.86
CA THR A 11 -0.15 3.26 -13.01
C THR A 11 -0.67 3.15 -11.57
N VAL A 12 0.16 3.57 -10.62
CA VAL A 12 -0.26 3.67 -9.22
C VAL A 12 -1.50 4.55 -9.08
N ASN A 13 -1.56 5.66 -9.85
CA ASN A 13 -2.73 6.55 -9.83
C ASN A 13 -4.02 5.83 -10.28
N GLN A 14 -3.95 5.06 -11.38
CA GLN A 14 -5.11 4.28 -11.85
C GLN A 14 -5.57 3.25 -10.82
N LEU A 15 -4.63 2.59 -10.14
CA LEU A 15 -4.95 1.63 -9.07
C LEU A 15 -5.62 2.32 -7.88
N ILE A 16 -5.11 3.49 -7.46
CA ILE A 16 -5.71 4.30 -6.39
C ILE A 16 -7.13 4.75 -6.76
N GLU A 17 -7.33 5.21 -7.99
CA GLU A 17 -8.65 5.60 -8.50
C GLU A 17 -9.65 4.43 -8.50
N LYS A 18 -9.22 3.23 -8.92
CA LYS A 18 -10.04 2.02 -8.86
C LYS A 18 -10.45 1.64 -7.43
N ILE A 19 -9.58 1.90 -6.44
CA ILE A 19 -9.91 1.71 -5.02
C ILE A 19 -10.90 2.78 -4.55
N ASP A 20 -10.65 4.04 -4.87
CA ASP A 20 -11.52 5.16 -4.47
C ASP A 20 -12.94 5.03 -5.07
N THR A 21 -13.07 4.48 -6.27
CA THR A 21 -14.36 4.23 -6.92
C THR A 21 -15.03 2.92 -6.47
N GLY A 22 -14.36 2.11 -5.68
CA GLY A 22 -14.85 0.78 -5.26
C GLY A 22 -14.80 -0.28 -6.37
N GLU A 23 -14.22 0.01 -7.52
CA GLU A 23 -14.04 -0.97 -8.61
C GLU A 23 -13.06 -2.08 -8.20
N LEU A 24 -12.01 -1.72 -7.47
CA LEU A 24 -11.05 -2.65 -6.91
C LEU A 24 -11.24 -2.78 -5.40
N GLY A 25 -11.58 -3.98 -4.96
CA GLY A 25 -11.66 -4.32 -3.54
C GLY A 25 -10.27 -4.52 -2.96
N LEU A 26 -9.98 -3.81 -1.86
CA LEU A 26 -8.82 -4.07 -1.00
C LEU A 26 -9.29 -4.88 0.20
N PRO A 27 -9.06 -6.20 0.24
CA PRO A 27 -9.41 -7.01 1.41
C PRO A 27 -8.70 -6.55 2.70
N GLU A 28 -7.65 -5.76 2.56
CA GLU A 28 -6.80 -5.29 3.67
C GLU A 28 -7.30 -4.09 4.45
N LEU A 29 -8.29 -3.39 3.95
CA LEU A 29 -9.04 -2.54 4.88
C LEU A 29 -9.73 -3.40 5.94
N GLN A 30 -9.69 -4.72 5.74
CA GLN A 30 -10.27 -5.76 6.57
C GLN A 30 -9.23 -6.71 7.21
N ARG A 31 -7.96 -6.68 6.78
CA ARG A 31 -6.87 -7.50 7.31
C ARG A 31 -5.79 -6.60 7.90
N PRO A 32 -5.24 -6.94 9.08
CA PRO A 32 -4.20 -6.14 9.68
C PRO A 32 -3.00 -5.90 8.76
N PHE A 33 -2.56 -4.65 8.72
CA PHE A 33 -1.36 -4.28 8.00
C PHE A 33 -0.13 -4.78 8.75
N VAL A 34 0.65 -5.65 8.11
CA VAL A 34 1.77 -6.36 8.77
C VAL A 34 3.14 -5.88 8.34
N TRP A 35 3.24 -5.06 7.27
CA TRP A 35 4.52 -4.53 6.87
C TRP A 35 5.08 -3.53 7.91
N LYS A 36 6.39 -3.60 8.12
CA LYS A 36 7.11 -2.58 8.88
C LYS A 36 7.21 -1.30 8.04
N ASP A 37 7.21 -0.14 8.69
CA ASP A 37 7.34 1.15 8.01
C ASP A 37 8.64 1.25 7.19
N SER A 38 9.71 0.55 7.62
CA SER A 38 10.95 0.44 6.85
C SER A 38 10.74 -0.22 5.48
N LYS A 39 9.86 -1.22 5.40
CA LYS A 39 9.54 -1.88 4.13
C LYS A 39 8.73 -0.97 3.20
N VAL A 40 7.87 -0.12 3.78
CA VAL A 40 7.16 0.92 3.01
C VAL A 40 8.14 1.99 2.52
N ARG A 41 9.09 2.43 3.35
CA ARG A 41 10.18 3.32 2.94
C ARG A 41 10.94 2.73 1.74
N ASP A 42 11.36 1.48 1.83
CA ASP A 42 12.12 0.78 0.79
C ASP A 42 11.30 0.64 -0.52
N LEU A 43 9.97 0.53 -0.42
CA LEU A 43 9.08 0.54 -1.57
C LEU A 43 9.15 1.87 -2.32
N PHE A 44 9.03 3.01 -1.62
CA PHE A 44 9.12 4.34 -2.24
C PHE A 44 10.52 4.63 -2.76
N ASP A 45 11.56 4.21 -2.07
CA ASP A 45 12.95 4.30 -2.52
C ASP A 45 13.17 3.52 -3.82
N SER A 46 12.70 2.28 -3.89
CA SER A 46 12.77 1.46 -5.11
C SER A 46 12.04 2.12 -6.29
N MET A 47 10.86 2.71 -6.05
CA MET A 47 10.12 3.43 -7.09
C MET A 47 10.90 4.66 -7.58
N MET A 48 11.52 5.41 -6.68
CA MET A 48 12.32 6.59 -7.02
C MET A 48 13.56 6.21 -7.83
N CYS A 49 14.17 5.06 -7.54
CA CYS A 49 15.28 4.49 -8.32
C CYS A 49 14.83 3.87 -9.66
N GLY A 50 13.53 3.82 -9.95
CA GLY A 50 13.00 3.16 -11.15
C GLY A 50 13.09 1.63 -11.11
N TYR A 51 13.27 1.04 -9.93
CA TYR A 51 13.35 -0.41 -9.77
C TYR A 51 11.97 -1.06 -9.81
N PRO A 52 11.87 -2.30 -10.32
CA PRO A 52 10.62 -3.03 -10.31
C PRO A 52 10.20 -3.33 -8.86
N ILE A 53 8.97 -2.99 -8.54
CA ILE A 53 8.39 -3.23 -7.20
C ILE A 53 7.51 -4.47 -7.14
N GLY A 54 7.62 -5.35 -8.14
CA GLY A 54 6.86 -6.58 -8.29
C GLY A 54 5.59 -6.37 -9.12
N TYR A 55 4.68 -7.33 -9.07
CA TYR A 55 3.42 -7.34 -9.82
C TYR A 55 2.22 -7.35 -8.87
N LEU A 56 1.03 -7.12 -9.43
CA LEU A 56 -0.24 -7.36 -8.77
C LEU A 56 -0.97 -8.49 -9.46
N MET A 57 -1.73 -9.27 -8.70
CA MET A 57 -2.65 -10.27 -9.23
C MET A 57 -4.07 -9.86 -8.85
N LEU A 58 -4.89 -9.57 -9.86
CA LEU A 58 -6.29 -9.19 -9.71
C LEU A 58 -7.18 -10.29 -10.27
N TRP A 59 -8.36 -10.44 -9.72
CA TRP A 59 -9.37 -11.37 -10.19
C TRP A 59 -10.70 -10.66 -10.39
N GLU A 60 -11.27 -10.80 -11.59
CA GLU A 60 -12.63 -10.40 -11.92
C GLU A 60 -13.60 -11.43 -11.33
N CYS A 61 -14.27 -11.11 -10.24
CA CYS A 61 -15.17 -12.05 -9.58
C CYS A 61 -16.61 -11.90 -10.07
N PRO A 62 -17.18 -12.91 -10.77
CA PRO A 62 -18.52 -12.80 -11.34
C PRO A 62 -19.66 -12.89 -10.32
N THR A 63 -19.38 -13.41 -9.12
CA THR A 63 -20.40 -13.79 -8.14
C THR A 63 -20.66 -12.73 -7.07
N LEU A 64 -20.01 -11.58 -7.14
CA LEU A 64 -20.18 -10.49 -6.16
C LEU A 64 -21.43 -9.63 -6.43
N GLU A 65 -22.47 -10.18 -7.05
CA GLU A 65 -23.75 -9.46 -7.26
C GLU A 65 -24.46 -9.00 -5.97
N LYS A 66 -24.01 -9.48 -4.82
CA LYS A 66 -24.59 -9.08 -3.52
C LYS A 66 -23.51 -9.14 -2.45
N LYS A 67 -22.92 -8.05 -2.09
CA LYS A 67 -22.62 -7.62 -0.72
C LYS A 67 -21.34 -6.80 -0.59
N LYS A 68 -21.57 -5.67 -0.05
CA LYS A 68 -20.95 -4.91 1.04
C LYS A 68 -19.91 -3.86 0.72
N THR A 69 -20.29 -2.73 1.24
CA THR A 69 -19.53 -1.53 1.56
C THR A 69 -18.20 -1.87 2.19
N ILE A 70 -17.11 -1.53 1.52
CA ILE A 70 -15.75 -1.63 2.07
C ILE A 70 -15.38 -0.23 2.53
N GLY A 71 -15.27 -0.05 3.85
CA GLY A 71 -14.82 1.21 4.47
C GLY A 71 -15.69 1.63 5.63
N THR A 72 -15.13 2.46 6.51
CA THR A 72 -15.82 3.11 7.63
C THR A 72 -16.73 4.27 7.18
N ASP A 73 -16.69 4.64 5.90
CA ASP A 73 -17.56 5.65 5.31
C ASP A 73 -18.83 5.02 4.74
N THR A 74 -19.97 5.63 5.06
CA THR A 74 -21.35 5.23 4.72
C THR A 74 -21.71 5.34 3.23
N HIS A 75 -20.75 5.24 2.33
CA HIS A 75 -21.02 5.20 0.90
C HIS A 75 -21.39 3.77 0.47
N ASN A 76 -22.61 3.62 -0.09
CA ASN A 76 -23.04 2.38 -0.75
C ASN A 76 -22.21 2.20 -2.03
N TYR A 77 -21.08 1.52 -1.94
CA TYR A 77 -20.36 1.05 -3.11
C TYR A 77 -21.05 -0.21 -3.65
N GLU A 78 -21.24 -0.27 -4.95
CA GLU A 78 -21.53 -1.52 -5.64
C GLU A 78 -20.42 -2.53 -5.31
N SER A 79 -20.74 -3.82 -5.34
CA SER A 79 -19.75 -4.88 -5.12
C SER A 79 -18.54 -4.66 -6.02
N PRO A 80 -17.30 -4.80 -5.52
CA PRO A 80 -16.11 -4.55 -6.32
C PRO A 80 -16.08 -5.49 -7.53
N LYS A 81 -15.72 -4.97 -8.70
CA LYS A 81 -15.60 -5.75 -9.93
C LYS A 81 -14.38 -6.65 -9.94
N GLN A 82 -13.34 -6.23 -9.26
CA GLN A 82 -12.07 -6.93 -9.13
C GLN A 82 -11.64 -6.99 -7.68
N VAL A 83 -10.94 -8.06 -7.34
CA VAL A 83 -10.30 -8.23 -6.03
C VAL A 83 -8.83 -8.49 -6.22
N ILE A 84 -8.04 -8.05 -5.24
CA ILE A 84 -6.61 -8.28 -5.25
C ILE A 84 -6.30 -9.63 -4.60
N ILE A 85 -5.62 -10.51 -5.33
CA ILE A 85 -5.18 -11.82 -4.87
C ILE A 85 -3.74 -11.78 -4.35
N ASP A 86 -2.86 -11.06 -5.04
CA ASP A 86 -1.48 -10.82 -4.58
C ASP A 86 -1.05 -9.38 -4.75
N GLY A 87 -0.13 -8.95 -3.88
CA GLY A 87 0.38 -7.58 -3.82
C GLY A 87 -0.41 -6.64 -2.90
N GLN A 88 -1.31 -7.17 -2.08
CA GLN A 88 -2.17 -6.41 -1.16
C GLN A 88 -1.38 -5.43 -0.29
N GLN A 89 -0.39 -5.90 0.50
CA GLN A 89 0.40 -5.05 1.41
C GLN A 89 1.11 -3.91 0.66
N ARG A 90 1.55 -4.17 -0.56
CA ARG A 90 2.15 -3.16 -1.43
C ARG A 90 1.15 -2.08 -1.82
N LEU A 91 0.00 -2.51 -2.33
CA LEU A 91 -1.03 -1.57 -2.77
C LEU A 91 -1.64 -0.79 -1.60
N THR A 92 -1.85 -1.44 -0.45
CA THR A 92 -2.27 -0.77 0.80
C THR A 92 -1.25 0.27 1.25
N SER A 93 0.06 -0.03 1.16
CA SER A 93 1.11 0.93 1.50
C SER A 93 1.07 2.16 0.60
N LEU A 94 0.95 1.95 -0.72
CA LEU A 94 0.86 3.03 -1.70
C LEU A 94 -0.39 3.88 -1.47
N TYR A 95 -1.55 3.24 -1.29
CA TYR A 95 -2.80 3.92 -1.03
C TYR A 95 -2.74 4.73 0.27
N ALA A 96 -2.31 4.11 1.37
CA ALA A 96 -2.26 4.77 2.68
C ALA A 96 -1.33 5.99 2.67
N VAL A 97 -0.12 5.86 2.11
CA VAL A 97 0.83 6.98 2.06
C VAL A 97 0.39 8.05 1.06
N MET A 98 -0.01 7.69 -0.17
CA MET A 98 -0.36 8.67 -1.19
C MET A 98 -1.69 9.40 -0.91
N LYS A 99 -2.61 8.78 -0.16
CA LYS A 99 -3.89 9.40 0.24
C LYS A 99 -3.85 9.96 1.68
N GLY A 100 -2.75 9.75 2.42
CA GLY A 100 -2.65 10.15 3.82
C GLY A 100 -3.63 9.40 4.73
N LYS A 101 -4.00 8.15 4.39
CA LYS A 101 -4.94 7.33 5.15
C LYS A 101 -4.21 6.50 6.21
N LYS A 102 -4.92 6.18 7.28
CA LYS A 102 -4.43 5.26 8.30
C LYS A 102 -4.69 3.81 7.87
N VAL A 103 -3.90 2.90 8.38
CA VAL A 103 -4.08 1.44 8.25
C VAL A 103 -4.38 0.84 9.62
N ILE A 104 -5.01 -0.34 9.62
CA ILE A 104 -5.20 -1.13 10.83
C ILE A 104 -3.99 -2.05 10.99
N ASN A 105 -3.27 -1.93 12.09
CA ASN A 105 -2.09 -2.75 12.39
C ASN A 105 -2.47 -4.14 12.93
N SER A 106 -1.48 -5.00 13.17
CA SER A 106 -1.67 -6.35 13.72
C SER A 106 -2.25 -6.40 15.14
N LYS A 107 -2.37 -5.26 15.80
CA LYS A 107 -3.05 -5.12 17.10
C LYS A 107 -4.46 -4.52 16.96
N TYR A 108 -4.93 -4.36 15.73
CA TYR A 108 -6.20 -3.71 15.38
C TYR A 108 -6.28 -2.22 15.75
N ASP A 109 -5.13 -1.58 15.99
CA ASP A 109 -5.08 -0.13 16.20
C ASP A 109 -4.92 0.61 14.87
N GLU A 110 -5.52 1.78 14.78
CA GLU A 110 -5.27 2.70 13.67
C GLU A 110 -3.84 3.24 13.72
N LYS A 111 -3.12 3.11 12.64
CA LYS A 111 -1.75 3.58 12.49
C LYS A 111 -1.58 4.41 11.22
N ALA A 112 -0.97 5.59 11.34
CA ALA A 112 -0.48 6.33 10.18
C ALA A 112 0.92 5.81 9.79
N ILE A 113 1.12 5.59 8.50
CA ILE A 113 2.44 5.28 7.94
C ILE A 113 3.07 6.62 7.53
N VAL A 114 4.13 7.01 8.21
CA VAL A 114 4.83 8.27 7.95
C VAL A 114 6.19 7.99 7.36
N ILE A 115 6.38 8.41 6.12
CA ILE A 115 7.65 8.32 5.40
C ILE A 115 8.14 9.73 5.15
N SER A 116 9.40 9.98 5.51
CA SER A 116 10.09 11.25 5.30
C SER A 116 11.00 11.17 4.09
N TYR A 117 11.21 12.30 3.42
CA TYR A 117 12.08 12.40 2.26
C TYR A 117 12.96 13.65 2.35
N CYS A 118 14.26 13.49 2.09
CA CYS A 118 15.25 14.57 2.00
C CYS A 118 15.57 14.83 0.53
N PRO A 119 15.07 15.95 -0.08
CA PRO A 119 15.27 16.22 -1.51
C PRO A 119 16.74 16.38 -1.91
N LEU A 120 17.54 17.07 -1.08
CA LEU A 120 18.96 17.28 -1.37
C LEU A 120 19.81 16.01 -1.38
N LYS A 121 19.39 14.98 -0.64
CA LYS A 121 20.13 13.71 -0.53
C LYS A 121 19.45 12.59 -1.32
N ASN A 122 18.32 12.86 -1.95
CA ASN A 122 17.44 11.86 -2.59
C ASN A 122 17.26 10.62 -1.70
N LYS A 123 16.90 10.84 -0.41
CA LYS A 123 16.89 9.80 0.62
C LYS A 123 15.54 9.71 1.31
N PHE A 124 15.04 8.49 1.47
CA PHE A 124 13.85 8.19 2.26
C PHE A 124 14.22 7.68 3.66
N GLU A 125 13.42 8.06 4.66
CA GLU A 125 13.50 7.53 6.02
C GLU A 125 12.09 7.31 6.58
N VAL A 126 11.97 6.42 7.56
CA VAL A 126 10.75 6.35 8.37
C VAL A 126 10.61 7.64 9.17
N GLY A 127 9.42 8.23 9.19
CA GLY A 127 9.17 9.48 9.92
C GLY A 127 9.34 9.30 11.43
N TYR A 128 10.25 10.05 12.01
CA TYR A 128 10.50 10.10 13.45
C TYR A 128 10.81 11.54 13.92
N GLN A 129 10.99 11.74 15.22
CA GLN A 129 11.09 13.11 15.79
C GLN A 129 12.27 13.93 15.24
N ALA A 130 13.40 13.29 14.88
CA ALA A 130 14.52 14.01 14.31
C ALA A 130 14.20 14.51 12.89
N THR A 131 13.64 13.64 11.98
CA THR A 131 13.24 14.08 10.64
C THR A 131 12.13 15.13 10.68
N LYS A 132 11.26 15.10 11.70
CA LYS A 132 10.21 16.12 11.89
C LYS A 132 10.76 17.50 12.25
N LYS A 133 11.87 17.55 12.97
CA LYS A 133 12.49 18.81 13.43
C LYS A 133 13.52 19.35 12.47
N ASP A 134 13.99 18.53 11.54
CA ASP A 134 15.04 18.90 10.59
C ASP A 134 14.40 19.47 9.32
N PRO A 135 14.63 20.77 9.00
CA PRO A 135 14.08 21.43 7.83
C PRO A 135 14.58 20.88 6.48
N GLU A 136 15.64 20.06 6.47
CA GLU A 136 16.11 19.37 5.25
C GLU A 136 15.13 18.26 4.81
N TRP A 137 14.17 17.87 5.66
CA TRP A 137 13.26 16.78 5.41
C TRP A 137 11.82 17.26 5.17
N ILE A 138 11.20 16.71 4.14
CA ILE A 138 9.75 16.62 4.06
C ILE A 138 9.35 15.50 5.02
N TYR A 139 8.78 15.86 6.17
CA TYR A 139 8.50 14.90 7.25
C TYR A 139 7.52 13.80 6.83
N ASN A 140 6.49 14.16 6.09
CA ASN A 140 5.48 13.20 5.61
C ASN A 140 5.24 13.41 4.12
N ILE A 141 5.72 12.48 3.31
CA ILE A 141 5.57 12.55 1.85
C ILE A 141 4.11 12.56 1.37
N SER A 142 3.15 12.17 2.23
CA SER A 142 1.72 12.25 1.89
C SER A 142 1.31 13.66 1.48
N GLU A 143 1.93 14.71 2.04
CA GLU A 143 1.64 16.10 1.67
C GLU A 143 1.99 16.42 0.21
N VAL A 144 3.02 15.76 -0.35
CA VAL A 144 3.41 15.91 -1.75
C VAL A 144 2.36 15.29 -2.69
N PHE A 145 1.75 14.19 -2.27
CA PHE A 145 0.74 13.48 -3.06
C PHE A 145 -0.66 14.07 -2.93
N THR A 146 -0.99 14.67 -1.79
CA THR A 146 -2.32 15.24 -1.54
C THR A 146 -2.45 16.72 -1.92
N THR A 147 -1.32 17.41 -2.14
CA THR A 147 -1.36 18.81 -2.52
C THR A 147 -1.99 19.02 -3.90
N THR A 148 -2.78 20.09 -4.03
CA THR A 148 -3.31 20.56 -5.31
C THR A 148 -2.33 21.49 -6.04
N ASN A 149 -1.28 21.97 -5.35
CA ASN A 149 -0.31 22.92 -5.91
C ASN A 149 1.11 22.56 -5.48
N ILE A 150 1.76 21.73 -6.29
CA ILE A 150 3.12 21.26 -6.05
C ILE A 150 4.13 22.41 -6.06
N THR A 151 3.97 23.39 -6.94
CA THR A 151 4.86 24.55 -7.04
C THR A 151 4.87 25.34 -5.74
N LYS A 152 3.70 25.56 -5.14
CA LYS A 152 3.58 26.25 -3.83
C LYS A 152 4.27 25.44 -2.72
N LEU A 153 4.17 24.12 -2.76
CA LEU A 153 4.84 23.25 -1.80
C LEU A 153 6.36 23.39 -1.93
N ILE A 154 6.90 23.33 -3.16
CA ILE A 154 8.32 23.50 -3.45
C ILE A 154 8.82 24.87 -2.94
N ILE A 155 8.14 25.96 -3.31
CA ILE A 155 8.50 27.31 -2.86
C ILE A 155 8.53 27.41 -1.33
N ASN A 156 7.53 26.87 -0.65
CA ASN A 156 7.45 26.92 0.81
C ASN A 156 8.56 26.10 1.46
N PHE A 157 8.88 24.92 0.92
CA PHE A 157 9.96 24.08 1.42
C PHE A 157 11.31 24.77 1.25
N THR A 158 11.61 25.25 0.02
CA THR A 158 12.86 25.98 -0.29
C THR A 158 13.05 27.21 0.59
N LYS A 159 11.97 27.99 0.79
CA LYS A 159 12.02 29.17 1.67
C LYS A 159 12.36 28.81 3.13
N LYS A 160 11.68 27.80 3.70
CA LYS A 160 11.97 27.35 5.07
C LYS A 160 13.40 26.85 5.22
N LEU A 161 13.90 26.12 4.23
CA LEU A 161 15.27 25.61 4.24
C LEU A 161 16.28 26.74 4.12
N ALA A 162 16.04 27.74 3.25
CA ALA A 162 16.89 28.91 3.11
C ALA A 162 16.95 29.75 4.41
N GLU A 163 15.82 29.98 5.07
CA GLU A 163 15.76 30.66 6.37
C GLU A 163 16.57 29.90 7.43
N TYR A 164 16.45 28.59 7.48
CA TYR A 164 17.21 27.74 8.39
C TYR A 164 18.71 27.78 8.12
N ARG A 165 19.16 27.67 6.87
CA ARG A 165 20.57 27.77 6.47
C ARG A 165 21.15 29.14 6.79
N THR A 166 20.42 30.22 6.51
CA THR A 166 20.82 31.59 6.85
C THR A 166 21.02 31.76 8.35
N SER A 167 20.17 31.16 9.20
CA SER A 167 20.34 31.18 10.65
C SER A 167 21.62 30.50 11.15
N LYS A 168 22.22 29.62 10.32
CA LYS A 168 23.49 28.96 10.56
C LYS A 168 24.69 29.64 9.89
N GLY A 169 24.45 30.75 9.18
CA GLY A 169 25.49 31.45 8.42
C GLY A 169 25.81 30.80 7.04
N GLU A 170 24.91 29.94 6.56
CA GLU A 170 25.02 29.27 5.28
C GLU A 170 23.99 29.84 4.30
N ALA A 171 24.26 29.78 2.99
CA ALA A 171 23.30 30.12 1.96
C ALA A 171 22.87 28.85 1.20
N LEU A 172 21.63 28.84 0.74
CA LEU A 172 21.16 27.80 -0.18
C LEU A 172 21.53 28.25 -1.61
N SER A 173 22.32 27.43 -2.32
CA SER A 173 22.73 27.76 -3.68
C SER A 173 21.59 27.59 -4.69
N ASP A 174 21.75 28.17 -5.88
CA ASP A 174 20.75 28.02 -6.95
C ASP A 174 20.67 26.57 -7.43
N GLU A 175 21.81 25.88 -7.50
CA GLU A 175 21.86 24.44 -7.84
C GLU A 175 21.14 23.58 -6.82
N GLU A 176 21.23 23.89 -5.52
CA GLU A 176 20.49 23.20 -4.48
C GLU A 176 18.97 23.47 -4.59
N GLN A 177 18.57 24.67 -4.98
CA GLN A 177 17.15 25.01 -5.20
C GLN A 177 16.58 24.25 -6.40
N ASP A 178 17.34 24.16 -7.49
CA ASP A 178 16.96 23.39 -8.68
C ASP A 178 16.83 21.89 -8.32
N LEU A 179 17.81 21.33 -7.62
CA LEU A 179 17.79 19.93 -7.15
C LEU A 179 16.57 19.64 -6.27
N ILE A 180 16.21 20.55 -5.35
CA ILE A 180 15.00 20.43 -4.52
C ILE A 180 13.76 20.38 -5.39
N SER A 181 13.65 21.28 -6.37
CA SER A 181 12.52 21.35 -7.28
C SER A 181 12.37 20.08 -8.11
N GLU A 182 13.45 19.60 -8.69
CA GLU A 182 13.49 18.36 -9.47
C GLU A 182 13.13 17.15 -8.61
N SER A 183 13.73 17.03 -7.42
CA SER A 183 13.51 15.89 -6.51
C SER A 183 12.07 15.82 -6.01
N ILE A 184 11.46 16.95 -5.62
CA ILE A 184 10.06 16.98 -5.16
C ILE A 184 9.12 16.70 -6.34
N THR A 185 9.43 17.19 -7.53
CA THR A 185 8.66 16.91 -8.76
C THR A 185 8.73 15.42 -9.09
N ALA A 186 9.92 14.83 -9.05
CA ALA A 186 10.12 13.39 -9.27
C ALA A 186 9.34 12.56 -8.25
N LEU A 187 9.37 12.93 -6.96
CA LEU A 187 8.57 12.31 -5.92
C LEU A 187 7.07 12.36 -6.24
N SER A 188 6.55 13.53 -6.63
CA SER A 188 5.14 13.70 -7.03
C SER A 188 4.76 12.80 -8.21
N ASN A 189 5.68 12.59 -9.14
CA ASN A 189 5.49 11.78 -10.34
C ASN A 189 5.48 10.28 -10.06
N LEU A 190 5.79 9.81 -8.85
CA LEU A 190 5.67 8.39 -8.48
C LEU A 190 4.23 7.86 -8.63
N LYS A 191 3.22 8.73 -8.68
CA LYS A 191 1.84 8.35 -9.06
C LYS A 191 1.76 7.71 -10.46
N GLN A 192 2.70 8.05 -11.35
CA GLN A 192 2.77 7.53 -12.72
C GLN A 192 3.62 6.27 -12.82
N HIS A 193 4.23 5.83 -11.70
CA HIS A 193 4.96 4.56 -11.67
C HIS A 193 4.03 3.41 -12.06
N THR A 194 4.49 2.54 -12.96
CA THR A 194 3.68 1.46 -13.51
C THR A 194 3.95 0.13 -12.82
N LEU A 195 2.89 -0.64 -12.60
CA LEU A 195 2.97 -2.01 -12.10
C LEU A 195 2.42 -2.97 -13.15
N PRO A 196 3.13 -4.09 -13.40
CA PRO A 196 2.55 -5.21 -14.12
C PRO A 196 1.37 -5.80 -13.32
N VAL A 197 0.29 -6.13 -14.02
CA VAL A 197 -0.91 -6.71 -13.43
C VAL A 197 -1.25 -7.99 -14.17
N PHE A 198 -1.33 -9.10 -13.44
CA PHE A 198 -1.95 -10.34 -13.88
C PHE A 198 -3.45 -10.24 -13.58
N ASP A 199 -4.24 -10.12 -14.63
CA ASP A 199 -5.68 -9.92 -14.55
C ASP A 199 -6.38 -11.24 -14.87
N ILE A 200 -6.84 -11.96 -13.83
CA ILE A 200 -7.55 -13.23 -13.94
C ILE A 200 -9.01 -12.93 -14.28
N LYS A 201 -9.52 -13.59 -15.31
CA LYS A 201 -10.85 -13.32 -15.86
C LYS A 201 -11.95 -14.00 -15.07
N ALA A 202 -13.17 -13.47 -15.20
CA ALA A 202 -14.37 -13.95 -14.51
C ALA A 202 -14.74 -15.42 -14.86
N ASN A 203 -14.20 -15.97 -15.95
CA ASN A 203 -14.41 -17.36 -16.34
C ASN A 203 -13.40 -18.35 -15.70
N ALA A 204 -12.47 -17.86 -14.85
CA ALA A 204 -11.61 -18.71 -14.04
C ALA A 204 -12.38 -19.16 -12.79
N GLU A 205 -12.30 -20.44 -12.47
CA GLU A 205 -12.84 -21.00 -11.23
C GLU A 205 -11.87 -20.75 -10.05
N GLU A 206 -12.33 -20.90 -8.83
CA GLU A 206 -11.53 -20.66 -7.62
C GLU A 206 -10.29 -21.54 -7.56
N GLU A 207 -10.42 -22.78 -8.03
CA GLU A 207 -9.32 -23.73 -8.14
C GLU A 207 -8.25 -23.24 -9.11
N ASP A 208 -8.64 -22.69 -10.26
CA ASP A 208 -7.72 -22.10 -11.23
C ASP A 208 -6.96 -20.92 -10.64
N VAL A 209 -7.67 -20.03 -9.93
CA VAL A 209 -7.07 -18.87 -9.27
C VAL A 209 -6.07 -19.30 -8.21
N SER A 210 -6.43 -20.31 -7.40
CA SER A 210 -5.55 -20.90 -6.39
C SER A 210 -4.29 -21.49 -7.01
N GLU A 211 -4.46 -22.24 -8.09
CA GLU A 211 -3.33 -22.89 -8.78
C GLU A 211 -2.41 -21.86 -9.44
N ILE A 212 -2.95 -20.84 -10.11
CA ILE A 212 -2.18 -19.73 -10.66
C ILE A 212 -1.40 -19.03 -9.55
N PHE A 213 -2.06 -18.70 -8.44
CA PHE A 213 -1.41 -18.05 -7.30
C PHE A 213 -0.22 -18.86 -6.76
N VAL A 214 -0.41 -20.16 -6.54
CA VAL A 214 0.67 -21.04 -6.06
C VAL A 214 1.81 -21.14 -7.07
N ARG A 215 1.52 -21.33 -8.35
CA ARG A 215 2.54 -21.50 -9.40
C ARG A 215 3.35 -20.25 -9.63
N VAL A 216 2.72 -19.07 -9.65
CA VAL A 216 3.40 -17.79 -9.84
C VAL A 216 4.31 -17.47 -8.64
N ASN A 217 3.91 -17.85 -7.43
CA ASN A 217 4.68 -17.62 -6.21
C ASN A 217 5.67 -18.74 -5.86
N SER A 218 5.61 -19.90 -6.50
CA SER A 218 6.47 -21.05 -6.18
C SER A 218 7.97 -20.85 -6.47
N GLY A 219 8.33 -19.84 -7.25
CA GLY A 219 9.72 -19.45 -7.50
C GLY A 219 10.37 -18.56 -6.43
N GLY A 220 9.65 -18.18 -5.37
CA GLY A 220 10.09 -17.29 -4.29
C GLY A 220 9.83 -17.86 -2.91
N VAL A 221 9.86 -16.99 -1.89
CA VAL A 221 9.39 -17.35 -0.55
C VAL A 221 7.91 -17.71 -0.65
N ALA A 222 7.55 -18.96 -0.36
CA ALA A 222 6.18 -19.44 -0.43
C ALA A 222 5.27 -18.50 0.38
N LEU A 223 4.43 -17.73 -0.33
CA LEU A 223 3.32 -17.04 0.30
C LEU A 223 2.48 -18.11 0.99
N LYS A 224 2.18 -17.89 2.25
CA LYS A 224 1.46 -18.91 3.04
C LYS A 224 0.09 -19.11 2.39
N GLN A 225 -0.24 -20.33 2.09
CA GLN A 225 -1.56 -20.75 1.60
C GLN A 225 -2.71 -20.14 2.43
N ASN A 226 -2.45 -19.85 3.70
CA ASN A 226 -3.36 -19.13 4.59
C ASN A 226 -3.73 -17.73 4.11
N ASP A 227 -2.84 -17.03 3.42
CA ASP A 227 -3.10 -15.67 2.93
C ASP A 227 -4.13 -15.71 1.78
N PHE A 228 -4.03 -16.70 0.91
CA PHE A 228 -5.00 -16.95 -0.13
C PHE A 228 -6.36 -17.39 0.45
N ILE A 229 -6.37 -18.32 1.42
CA ILE A 229 -7.59 -18.76 2.10
C ILE A 229 -8.31 -17.59 2.77
N LEU A 230 -7.59 -16.71 3.45
CA LEU A 230 -8.20 -15.52 4.08
C LEU A 230 -8.80 -14.56 3.04
N THR A 231 -8.19 -14.45 1.87
CA THR A 231 -8.74 -13.68 0.75
C THR A 231 -10.04 -14.29 0.26
N LEU A 232 -10.10 -15.60 0.04
CA LEU A 232 -11.32 -16.29 -0.35
C LEU A 232 -12.41 -16.19 0.72
N LEU A 233 -12.08 -16.36 1.99
CA LEU A 233 -13.03 -16.19 3.09
C LEU A 233 -13.63 -14.77 3.11
N SER A 234 -12.83 -13.75 2.81
CA SER A 234 -13.31 -12.37 2.74
C SER A 234 -14.32 -12.15 1.62
N LEU A 235 -14.26 -12.95 0.56
CA LEU A 235 -15.14 -12.87 -0.59
C LEU A 235 -16.45 -13.65 -0.41
N TYR A 236 -16.35 -14.85 0.13
CA TYR A 236 -17.45 -15.81 0.14
C TYR A 236 -18.13 -15.94 1.51
N TRP A 237 -17.45 -15.64 2.60
CA TRP A 237 -17.97 -15.83 3.97
C TRP A 237 -17.49 -14.73 4.92
N ASP A 238 -17.95 -13.51 4.69
CA ASP A 238 -17.59 -12.33 5.50
C ASP A 238 -17.95 -12.48 6.99
N GLU A 239 -19.04 -13.21 7.31
CA GLU A 239 -19.43 -13.48 8.69
C GLU A 239 -18.43 -14.41 9.38
N GLY A 240 -18.05 -15.52 8.74
CA GLY A 240 -17.05 -16.43 9.29
C GLY A 240 -15.67 -15.80 9.38
N ARG A 241 -15.34 -14.92 8.45
CA ARG A 241 -14.12 -14.12 8.56
C ARG A 241 -14.15 -13.22 9.80
N LYS A 242 -15.28 -12.52 10.04
CA LYS A 242 -15.45 -11.67 11.24
C LYS A 242 -15.37 -12.48 12.53
N GLU A 243 -15.96 -13.67 12.55
CA GLU A 243 -15.87 -14.58 13.68
C GLU A 243 -14.42 -15.02 13.94
N ILE A 244 -13.66 -15.35 12.88
CA ILE A 244 -12.24 -15.72 12.98
C ILE A 244 -11.40 -14.53 13.44
N GLU A 245 -11.66 -13.32 12.92
CA GLU A 245 -10.98 -12.09 13.35
C GLU A 245 -11.32 -11.73 14.80
N GLN A 246 -12.59 -11.80 15.18
CA GLN A 246 -13.04 -11.58 16.56
C GLN A 246 -12.42 -12.60 17.52
N PHE A 247 -12.42 -13.87 17.16
CA PHE A 247 -11.74 -14.91 17.92
C PHE A 247 -10.23 -14.66 18.03
N SER A 248 -9.58 -14.22 16.95
CA SER A 248 -8.17 -13.83 16.95
C SER A 248 -7.91 -12.63 17.86
N MET A 249 -8.77 -11.60 17.83
CA MET A 249 -8.69 -10.44 18.71
C MET A 249 -8.85 -10.84 20.18
N GLU A 250 -9.88 -11.63 20.51
CA GLU A 250 -10.15 -12.09 21.88
C GLU A 250 -9.05 -13.02 22.41
N SER A 251 -8.44 -13.83 21.54
CA SER A 251 -7.32 -14.70 21.89
C SER A 251 -5.97 -13.99 22.01
N THR A 252 -5.86 -12.75 21.51
CA THR A 252 -4.64 -11.92 21.58
C THR A 252 -4.45 -11.27 22.97
N TYR A 253 -5.52 -11.17 23.77
CA TYR A 253 -5.50 -10.76 25.17
C TYR A 253 -5.99 -11.92 26.03
N PRO A 254 -5.14 -12.75 26.66
CA PRO A 254 -4.02 -12.44 27.52
C PRO A 254 -2.71 -13.21 27.34
N SER A 255 -2.43 -13.89 26.24
CA SER A 255 -1.13 -14.56 26.10
C SER A 255 -0.59 -14.51 24.67
N LYS A 256 0.68 -14.12 24.54
CA LYS A 256 1.43 -14.11 23.28
C LYS A 256 1.47 -15.47 22.55
N ASP A 257 1.11 -16.54 23.22
CA ASP A 257 1.23 -17.91 22.75
C ASP A 257 -0.03 -18.43 22.03
N LYS A 258 -1.16 -17.74 22.12
CA LYS A 258 -2.44 -18.18 21.51
C LYS A 258 -2.74 -17.66 20.11
N ILE A 259 -1.93 -16.75 19.57
CA ILE A 259 -2.01 -16.31 18.16
C ILE A 259 -1.71 -17.46 17.19
N CYS A 260 -1.36 -18.61 17.72
CA CYS A 260 -0.78 -19.73 17.00
C CYS A 260 -1.75 -20.62 16.24
N LEU A 261 -3.06 -20.58 16.49
CA LEU A 261 -3.98 -21.54 15.87
C LEU A 261 -4.29 -21.28 14.38
N LEU A 262 -4.12 -20.03 13.92
CA LEU A 262 -4.24 -19.70 12.49
C LEU A 262 -2.88 -19.59 11.77
N TYR A 263 -1.78 -19.48 12.52
CA TYR A 263 -0.44 -19.24 11.96
C TYR A 263 0.54 -20.40 12.20
N THR A 264 0.21 -21.36 13.04
CA THR A 264 1.04 -22.53 13.29
C THR A 264 0.18 -23.80 13.21
N SER A 265 -0.15 -24.21 12.01
CA SER A 265 -0.30 -25.63 11.78
C SER A 265 1.11 -26.22 11.87
N PRO A 266 1.41 -27.17 12.77
CA PRO A 266 2.68 -27.85 12.72
C PRO A 266 2.77 -28.53 11.35
N SER A 267 3.81 -28.17 10.60
CA SER A 267 4.20 -28.92 9.43
C SER A 267 4.50 -30.36 9.87
N PRO A 268 4.02 -31.38 9.17
CA PRO A 268 4.39 -32.73 9.45
C PRO A 268 5.87 -32.99 9.22
#